data_e09884b5de3eb6d7a7fc2a39a4129495
#
_entry.id   e09884b5de3eb6d7a7fc2a39a4129495
#
_cell.length_a   1.000
_cell.length_b   1.000
_cell.length_c   1.000
_cell.angle_alpha   90.00
_cell.angle_beta   90.00
_cell.angle_gamma   90.00
#
_symmetry.space_group_name_H-M   'P 1'
#
loop_
_entity.id
_entity.type
_entity.pdbx_description
1 polymer ?
#
loop_
_entity_poly.entity_id
_entity_poly.type
_entity_poly.pdbx_seq_one_letter_code
_entity_poly.pdbx_strand_id
1 'polypeptide(L)'
;MEILKRFAAKLAFAIANGVIRILYPPKVTWEDKKATKDALKKGNCVVYSNHTSHVDGFYMTRLFGKYRVHTFVARDWYDKKKINWLFRNLPYIPMNRQEMDTSWLSMGLEKMNEGCPIYIFPE
;
A
#
# COMPACT_ATOMS: atom_id res chain seq x y z
N MET A 1 -10.98 15.93 14.37
CA MET A 1 -11.58 14.60 14.17
C MET A 1 -10.87 13.77 13.09
N GLU A 2 -10.53 14.37 11.96
CA GLU A 2 -9.79 13.67 10.88
C GLU A 2 -8.38 13.22 11.31
N ILE A 3 -7.67 14.05 12.06
CA ILE A 3 -6.33 13.71 12.59
C ILE A 3 -6.42 12.49 13.51
N LEU A 4 -7.45 12.43 14.35
CA LEU A 4 -7.65 11.30 15.25
C LEU A 4 -7.96 10.00 14.49
N LYS A 5 -8.78 10.08 13.44
CA LYS A 5 -9.07 8.93 12.57
C LYS A 5 -7.83 8.43 11.86
N ARG A 6 -7.00 9.33 11.36
CA ARG A 6 -5.72 8.96 10.72
C ARG A 6 -4.76 8.30 11.71
N PHE A 7 -4.69 8.83 12.91
CA PHE A 7 -3.87 8.23 13.97
C PHE A 7 -4.38 6.83 14.34
N ALA A 8 -5.69 6.69 14.55
CA ALA A 8 -6.31 5.40 14.87
C ALA A 8 -6.10 4.37 13.75
N ALA A 9 -6.22 4.78 12.49
CA ALA A 9 -5.98 3.90 11.35
C ALA A 9 -4.53 3.41 11.30
N LYS A 10 -3.57 4.32 11.49
CA LYS A 10 -2.14 3.96 11.54
C LYS A 10 -1.83 3.03 12.72
N LEU A 11 -2.42 3.29 13.87
CA LEU A 11 -2.23 2.46 15.05
C LEU A 11 -2.82 1.06 14.85
N ALA A 12 -4.06 0.97 14.34
CA ALA A 12 -4.70 -0.31 14.03
C ALA A 12 -3.88 -1.11 13.02
N PHE A 13 -3.38 -0.44 11.98
CA PHE A 13 -2.54 -1.08 10.97
C PHE A 13 -1.19 -1.55 11.54
N ALA A 14 -0.58 -0.76 12.41
CA ALA A 14 0.66 -1.13 13.09
C ALA A 14 0.48 -2.35 14.00
N ILE A 15 -0.64 -2.42 14.72
CA ILE A 15 -0.99 -3.57 15.55
C ILE A 15 -1.19 -4.82 14.69
N ALA A 16 -1.94 -4.71 13.60
CA ALA A 16 -2.17 -5.81 12.66
C ALA A 16 -0.84 -6.31 12.06
N ASN A 17 0.03 -5.39 11.66
CA ASN A 17 1.37 -5.73 11.17
C ASN A 17 2.21 -6.46 12.22
N GLY A 18 2.16 -6.02 13.46
CA GLY A 18 2.86 -6.66 14.57
C GLY A 18 2.39 -8.10 14.80
N VAL A 19 1.08 -8.32 14.79
CA VAL A 19 0.49 -9.65 14.94
C VAL A 19 0.89 -10.56 13.77
N ILE A 20 0.76 -10.09 12.54
CA ILE A 20 1.12 -10.85 11.36
C ILE A 20 2.59 -11.22 11.36
N ARG A 21 3.46 -10.30 11.80
CA ARG A 21 4.89 -10.55 11.90
C ARG A 21 5.22 -11.68 12.89
N ILE A 22 4.49 -11.76 13.99
CA ILE A 22 4.69 -12.80 15.00
C ILE A 22 4.19 -14.14 14.49
N LEU A 23 3.00 -14.16 13.86
CA LEU A 23 2.37 -15.39 13.37
C LEU A 23 3.02 -15.91 12.06
N TYR A 24 3.41 -15.00 11.19
CA TYR A 24 3.95 -15.29 9.85
C TYR A 24 5.21 -14.45 9.61
N PRO A 25 6.34 -14.77 10.26
CA PRO A 25 7.56 -13.98 10.10
C PRO A 25 8.08 -14.05 8.67
N PRO A 26 8.21 -12.90 7.96
CA PRO A 26 8.71 -12.91 6.60
C PRO A 26 10.23 -13.09 6.60
N LYS A 27 10.73 -13.87 5.65
CA LYS A 27 12.14 -13.95 5.33
C LYS A 27 12.40 -13.02 4.14
N VAL A 28 13.17 -11.97 4.36
CA VAL A 28 13.47 -10.97 3.33
C VAL A 28 14.89 -11.15 2.84
N THR A 29 15.04 -11.37 1.54
CA THR A 29 16.33 -11.38 0.85
C THR A 29 16.34 -10.27 -0.21
N TRP A 30 17.49 -9.63 -0.39
CA TRP A 30 17.63 -8.51 -1.32
C TRP A 30 18.63 -8.87 -2.40
N GLU A 31 18.26 -8.69 -3.65
CA GLU A 31 19.19 -8.79 -4.76
C GLU A 31 20.15 -7.58 -4.76
N ASP A 32 19.59 -6.37 -4.72
CA ASP A 32 20.34 -5.13 -4.54
C ASP A 32 19.59 -4.17 -3.62
N LYS A 33 19.91 -4.25 -2.35
CA LYS A 33 19.25 -3.46 -1.31
C LYS A 33 19.46 -1.96 -1.48
N LYS A 34 20.67 -1.56 -1.87
CA LYS A 34 21.01 -0.14 -2.03
C LYS A 34 20.27 0.46 -3.20
N ALA A 35 20.31 -0.18 -4.37
CA ALA A 35 19.62 0.31 -5.57
C ALA A 35 18.12 0.40 -5.34
N THR A 36 17.52 -0.59 -4.68
CA THR A 36 16.10 -0.58 -4.33
C THR A 36 15.75 0.59 -3.43
N LYS A 37 16.51 0.82 -2.37
CA LYS A 37 16.28 1.94 -1.45
C LYS A 37 16.45 3.29 -2.13
N ASP A 38 17.43 3.43 -3.00
CA ASP A 38 17.67 4.67 -3.74
C ASP A 38 16.52 4.98 -4.69
N ALA A 39 16.00 3.97 -5.40
CA ALA A 39 14.84 4.13 -6.27
C ALA A 39 13.58 4.54 -5.49
N LEU A 40 13.35 3.92 -4.34
CA LEU A 40 12.20 4.25 -3.47
C LEU A 40 12.31 5.67 -2.89
N LYS A 41 13.49 6.12 -2.54
CA LYS A 41 13.72 7.48 -2.05
C LYS A 41 13.43 8.54 -3.12
N LYS A 42 13.77 8.28 -4.37
CA LYS A 42 13.42 9.14 -5.50
C LYS A 42 11.92 9.24 -5.70
N GLY A 43 11.18 8.18 -5.39
CA GLY A 43 9.73 8.17 -5.37
C GLY A 43 9.05 8.08 -6.72
N ASN A 44 9.77 8.17 -7.82
CA ASN A 44 9.22 8.08 -9.17
C ASN A 44 9.42 6.67 -9.73
N CYS A 45 8.84 5.68 -9.05
CA CYS A 45 8.97 4.27 -9.42
C CYS A 45 7.70 3.49 -9.14
N VAL A 46 7.56 2.37 -9.83
CA VAL A 46 6.47 1.42 -9.61
C VAL A 46 7.06 0.14 -9.02
N VAL A 47 6.48 -0.30 -7.91
CA VAL A 47 6.81 -1.59 -7.30
C VAL A 47 5.70 -2.57 -7.65
N TYR A 48 6.05 -3.73 -8.11
CA TYR A 48 5.06 -4.77 -8.43
C TYR A 48 5.50 -6.13 -7.91
N SER A 49 4.55 -6.97 -7.61
CA SER A 49 4.82 -8.35 -7.20
C SER A 49 3.63 -9.26 -7.52
N ASN A 50 3.83 -10.55 -7.46
CA ASN A 50 2.72 -11.49 -7.44
C ASN A 50 1.94 -11.34 -6.13
N HIS A 51 0.65 -11.65 -6.19
CA HIS A 51 -0.25 -11.57 -5.04
C HIS A 51 -0.79 -12.97 -4.72
N THR A 52 -0.37 -13.52 -3.61
CA THR A 52 -0.71 -14.88 -3.21
C THR A 52 -1.59 -14.94 -1.96
N SER A 53 -1.65 -13.86 -1.18
CA SER A 53 -2.35 -13.85 0.10
C SER A 53 -2.81 -12.44 0.46
N HIS A 54 -3.86 -12.34 1.28
CA HIS A 54 -4.33 -11.05 1.82
C HIS A 54 -3.31 -10.37 2.73
N VAL A 55 -2.35 -11.10 3.28
CA VAL A 55 -1.31 -10.54 4.14
C VAL A 55 -0.18 -9.85 3.36
N ASP A 56 -0.12 -10.03 2.05
CA ASP A 56 0.95 -9.44 1.23
C ASP A 56 0.98 -7.91 1.33
N GLY A 57 -0.19 -7.28 1.37
CA GLY A 57 -0.30 -5.83 1.56
C GLY A 57 0.32 -5.35 2.87
N PHE A 58 0.21 -6.11 3.93
CA PHE A 58 0.82 -5.78 5.22
C PHE A 58 2.34 -5.87 5.15
N TYR A 59 2.90 -6.90 4.53
CA TYR A 59 4.34 -7.03 4.35
C TYR A 59 4.91 -5.88 3.52
N MET A 60 4.22 -5.51 2.44
CA MET A 60 4.65 -4.43 1.56
C MET A 60 4.62 -3.08 2.26
N THR A 61 3.57 -2.79 3.01
CA THR A 61 3.49 -1.56 3.80
C THR A 61 4.60 -1.49 4.81
N ARG A 62 4.97 -2.59 5.41
CA ARG A 62 6.07 -2.64 6.37
C ARG A 62 7.44 -2.41 5.72
N LEU A 63 7.68 -3.05 4.57
CA LEU A 63 8.96 -2.94 3.88
C LEU A 63 9.15 -1.56 3.25
N PHE A 64 8.09 -0.99 2.72
CA PHE A 64 8.13 0.20 1.87
C PHE A 64 7.36 1.40 2.40
N GLY A 65 6.64 1.26 3.51
CA GLY A 65 5.75 2.31 4.03
C GLY A 65 6.45 3.62 4.35
N LYS A 66 7.68 3.57 4.81
CA LYS A 66 8.49 4.77 5.10
C LYS A 66 8.78 5.62 3.87
N TYR A 67 8.66 5.05 2.68
CA TYR A 67 8.87 5.75 1.40
C TYR A 67 7.58 6.36 0.84
N ARG A 68 6.50 6.36 1.61
CA ARG A 68 5.20 6.89 1.21
C ARG A 68 4.58 6.14 0.02
N VAL A 69 4.81 4.85 -0.04
CA VAL A 69 4.26 4.01 -1.11
C VAL A 69 2.74 3.98 -1.05
N HIS A 70 2.08 4.20 -2.18
CA HIS A 70 0.64 4.10 -2.34
C HIS A 70 0.29 2.81 -3.06
N THR A 71 -0.64 2.05 -2.53
CA THR A 71 -1.03 0.73 -3.03
C THR A 71 -2.42 0.77 -3.64
N PHE A 72 -2.58 0.22 -4.82
CA PHE A 72 -3.90 0.01 -5.41
C PHE A 72 -4.61 -1.13 -4.72
N VAL A 73 -5.88 -0.92 -4.42
CA VAL A 73 -6.75 -1.91 -3.81
C VAL A 73 -8.07 -1.98 -4.56
N ALA A 74 -8.62 -3.17 -4.73
CA ALA A 74 -9.92 -3.33 -5.38
C ALA A 74 -10.99 -2.51 -4.64
N ARG A 75 -11.84 -1.82 -5.40
CA ARG A 75 -12.87 -0.95 -4.82
C ARG A 75 -13.81 -1.70 -3.88
N ASP A 76 -14.09 -2.96 -4.17
CA ASP A 76 -14.94 -3.79 -3.32
C ASP A 76 -14.42 -3.91 -1.89
N TRP A 77 -13.09 -3.99 -1.74
CA TRP A 77 -12.44 -3.97 -0.44
C TRP A 77 -12.39 -2.57 0.17
N TYR A 78 -12.09 -1.57 -0.66
CA TYR A 78 -11.97 -0.19 -0.23
C TYR A 78 -13.28 0.34 0.37
N ASP A 79 -14.42 -0.01 -0.24
CA ASP A 79 -15.74 0.47 0.18
C ASP A 79 -16.43 -0.44 1.21
N LYS A 80 -15.77 -1.49 1.67
CA LYS A 80 -16.34 -2.42 2.65
C LYS A 80 -16.63 -1.71 3.97
N LYS A 81 -17.91 -1.66 4.36
CA LYS A 81 -18.41 -0.84 5.47
C LYS A 81 -17.63 -0.95 6.78
N LYS A 82 -17.12 -2.13 7.12
CA LYS A 82 -16.39 -2.35 8.37
C LYS A 82 -14.97 -1.80 8.37
N ILE A 83 -14.36 -1.67 7.20
CA ILE A 83 -12.93 -1.34 7.05
C ILE A 83 -12.65 -0.15 6.12
N ASN A 84 -13.69 0.44 5.52
CA ASN A 84 -13.50 1.56 4.59
C ASN A 84 -12.82 2.76 5.27
N TRP A 85 -13.12 3.01 6.54
CA TRP A 85 -12.46 4.08 7.30
C TRP A 85 -10.95 3.89 7.38
N LEU A 86 -10.51 2.63 7.46
CA LEU A 86 -9.10 2.26 7.50
C LEU A 86 -8.42 2.59 6.18
N PHE A 87 -8.98 2.10 5.06
CA PHE A 87 -8.41 2.35 3.73
C PHE A 87 -8.40 3.83 3.37
N ARG A 88 -9.42 4.59 3.74
CA ARG A 88 -9.48 6.03 3.48
C ARG A 88 -8.45 6.85 4.24
N ASN A 89 -7.96 6.35 5.36
CA ASN A 89 -6.95 7.02 6.17
C ASN A 89 -5.53 6.47 5.99
N LEU A 90 -5.35 5.50 5.13
CA LEU A 90 -4.08 4.90 4.77
C LEU A 90 -3.77 5.16 3.28
N PRO A 91 -2.51 4.99 2.84
CA PRO A 91 -2.13 5.29 1.47
C PRO A 91 -2.58 4.20 0.48
N TYR A 92 -3.88 4.07 0.30
CA TYR A 92 -4.49 3.15 -0.65
C TYR A 92 -5.29 3.92 -1.71
N ILE A 93 -5.25 3.43 -2.93
CA ILE A 93 -5.97 4.00 -4.07
C ILE A 93 -7.01 2.96 -4.54
N PRO A 94 -8.31 3.29 -4.52
CA PRO A 94 -9.34 2.36 -4.99
C PRO A 94 -9.26 2.18 -6.51
N MET A 95 -9.34 0.94 -6.96
CA MET A 95 -9.25 0.56 -8.37
C MET A 95 -10.50 -0.22 -8.80
N ASN A 96 -11.20 0.28 -9.81
CA ASN A 96 -12.32 -0.42 -10.44
C ASN A 96 -11.81 -1.39 -11.50
N ARG A 97 -11.94 -2.69 -11.24
CA ARG A 97 -11.48 -3.74 -12.16
C ARG A 97 -12.45 -4.03 -13.31
N GLN A 98 -13.73 -3.80 -13.08
CA GLN A 98 -14.82 -4.21 -13.99
C GLN A 98 -15.34 -3.10 -14.87
N GLU A 99 -15.00 -1.87 -14.58
CA GLU A 99 -15.44 -0.69 -15.31
C GLU A 99 -14.28 -0.10 -16.12
N MET A 100 -14.63 0.56 -17.24
CA MET A 100 -13.67 1.31 -18.06
C MET A 100 -13.25 2.63 -17.39
N ASP A 101 -13.28 2.66 -16.06
CA ASP A 101 -12.89 3.82 -15.28
C ASP A 101 -11.38 3.79 -15.00
N THR A 102 -10.67 4.78 -15.52
CA THR A 102 -9.22 4.95 -15.38
C THR A 102 -8.83 6.00 -14.34
N SER A 103 -9.77 6.47 -13.52
CA SER A 103 -9.51 7.49 -12.50
C SER A 103 -8.42 7.05 -11.50
N TRP A 104 -8.37 5.77 -11.18
CA TRP A 104 -7.33 5.20 -10.32
C TRP A 104 -5.92 5.40 -10.89
N LEU A 105 -5.78 5.33 -12.22
CA LEU A 105 -4.50 5.56 -12.89
C LEU A 105 -4.07 7.02 -12.75
N SER A 106 -4.98 7.96 -12.96
CA SER A 106 -4.73 9.39 -12.77
C SER A 106 -4.32 9.71 -11.33
N MET A 107 -4.99 9.11 -10.35
CA MET A 107 -4.65 9.24 -8.93
C MET A 107 -3.25 8.70 -8.64
N GLY A 108 -2.89 7.56 -9.21
CA GLY A 108 -1.56 6.98 -9.08
C GLY A 108 -0.46 7.87 -9.67
N LEU A 109 -0.69 8.39 -10.86
CA LEU A 109 0.25 9.31 -11.53
C LEU A 109 0.42 10.61 -10.72
N GLU A 110 -0.64 11.14 -10.16
CA GLU A 110 -0.57 12.30 -9.27
C GLU A 110 0.32 12.03 -8.06
N LYS A 111 0.17 10.88 -7.44
CA LYS A 111 1.01 10.47 -6.30
C LYS A 111 2.48 10.28 -6.69
N MET A 112 2.74 9.72 -7.86
CA MET A 112 4.11 9.61 -8.38
C MET A 112 4.73 10.99 -8.61
N ASN A 113 3.98 11.95 -9.11
CA ASN A 113 4.45 13.33 -9.27
C ASN A 113 4.73 14.01 -7.94
N GLU A 114 4.10 13.59 -6.87
CA GLU A 114 4.39 14.04 -5.50
C GLU A 114 5.62 13.36 -4.88
N GLY A 115 6.28 12.46 -5.60
CA GLY A 115 7.42 11.70 -5.10
C GLY A 115 7.05 10.44 -4.32
N CYS A 116 5.84 9.93 -4.50
CA CYS A 116 5.36 8.72 -3.84
C CYS A 116 5.45 7.52 -4.79
N PRO A 117 6.21 6.46 -4.44
CA PRO A 117 6.18 5.23 -5.23
C PRO A 117 4.80 4.59 -5.21
N ILE A 118 4.47 3.89 -6.27
CA ILE A 118 3.21 3.17 -6.42
C ILE A 118 3.47 1.66 -6.32
N TYR A 119 2.64 0.98 -5.57
CA TYR A 119 2.67 -0.48 -5.48
C TYR A 119 1.46 -1.08 -6.18
N ILE A 120 1.69 -2.06 -7.03
CA ILE A 120 0.63 -2.74 -7.79
C ILE A 120 0.82 -4.26 -7.77
N PHE A 121 -0.29 -4.97 -7.62
CA PHE A 121 -0.39 -6.40 -7.85
C PHE A 121 -1.01 -6.61 -9.23
N PRO A 122 -0.24 -7.09 -10.23
CA PRO A 122 -0.76 -7.22 -11.61
C PRO A 122 -1.87 -8.24 -11.77
N GLU A 123 -2.03 -9.15 -10.84
CA GLU A 123 -3.03 -10.24 -10.90
C GLU A 123 -4.33 -9.92 -10.19
#